data_36d89233bd374986180c6d183e58ef61
#
_entry.id   36d89233bd374986180c6d183e58ef61
#
_cell.length_a   1.000
_cell.length_b   1.000
_cell.length_c   1.000
_cell.angle_alpha   90.00
_cell.angle_beta   90.00
_cell.angle_gamma   90.00
#
_symmetry.space_group_name_H-M   'P 1'
#
loop_
_entity.id
_entity.type
_entity.pdbx_description
1 polymer ?
#
loop_
_entity_poly.entity_id
_entity_poly.type
_entity_poly.pdbx_seq_one_letter_code
_entity_poly.pdbx_strand_id
1 'polypeptide(L)'
;MTRDVRLRQLGAVVRLELRRLFRGREGRATLFFALAPLLLAIVGLTARNTPLTAGRAENAFAFVFQNLILQGTLYFGCLFTFGGLVRGEQIGKTLHHLLLAPVRREVVLLGKYLAACAVTATLFGLTSAASYLLLLSDSGRPAMLAHLGAGGAGRMVAYVFVATLACAAYGAVFLAFGQWVKNPIFPALAFWGWEHLNFLLPEGLKRLGLIHYLLSLTPVRVPESFLAILGEPLPVWVSIPVPLLFTAALLAFAAWKVRRTEVDYGIE
;
A
#
# COMPACT_ATOMS: atom_id res chain seq x y z
N MET A 1 18.13 22.40 -19.06
CA MET A 1 16.85 22.44 -18.31
C MET A 1 17.18 22.39 -16.84
N THR A 2 16.98 23.48 -16.12
CA THR A 2 17.40 23.67 -14.73
C THR A 2 16.62 22.76 -13.77
N ARG A 3 17.24 22.39 -12.64
CA ARG A 3 16.64 21.51 -11.59
C ARG A 3 15.29 22.05 -11.10
N ASP A 4 15.17 23.37 -11.01
CA ASP A 4 13.94 24.06 -10.54
C ASP A 4 12.75 23.89 -11.48
N VAL A 5 12.98 23.84 -12.80
CA VAL A 5 11.90 23.60 -13.78
C VAL A 5 11.34 22.19 -13.63
N ARG A 6 12.19 21.19 -13.37
CA ARG A 6 11.74 19.80 -13.16
C ARG A 6 10.91 19.66 -11.89
N LEU A 7 11.31 20.31 -10.80
CA LEU A 7 10.57 20.28 -9.53
C LEU A 7 9.20 20.95 -9.68
N ARG A 8 9.11 22.08 -10.39
CA ARG A 8 7.83 22.75 -10.67
C ARG A 8 6.91 21.87 -11.54
N GLN A 9 7.45 21.23 -12.56
CA GLN A 9 6.71 20.28 -13.41
C GLN A 9 6.20 19.09 -12.61
N LEU A 10 7.04 18.49 -11.75
CA LEU A 10 6.67 17.40 -10.87
C LEU A 10 5.50 17.81 -9.94
N GLY A 11 5.61 18.97 -9.29
CA GLY A 11 4.57 19.50 -8.41
C GLY A 11 3.24 19.74 -9.13
N ALA A 12 3.29 20.26 -10.37
CA ALA A 12 2.09 20.45 -11.19
C ALA A 12 1.40 19.12 -11.53
N VAL A 13 2.19 18.10 -11.93
CA VAL A 13 1.67 16.75 -12.23
C VAL A 13 1.06 16.12 -10.99
N VAL A 14 1.75 16.18 -9.83
CA VAL A 14 1.23 15.66 -8.56
C VAL A 14 -0.10 16.31 -8.20
N ARG A 15 -0.20 17.64 -8.27
CA ARG A 15 -1.44 18.35 -7.95
C ARG A 15 -2.60 17.96 -8.86
N LEU A 16 -2.34 17.82 -10.15
CA LEU A 16 -3.34 17.43 -11.14
C LEU A 16 -3.84 16.01 -10.87
N GLU A 17 -2.90 15.07 -10.61
CA GLU A 17 -3.23 13.68 -10.37
C GLU A 17 -3.93 13.47 -9.03
N LEU A 18 -3.59 14.22 -7.99
CA LEU A 18 -4.33 14.23 -6.72
C LEU A 18 -5.81 14.58 -6.95
N ARG A 19 -6.08 15.66 -7.70
CA ARG A 19 -7.47 16.05 -8.02
C ARG A 19 -8.22 14.98 -8.81
N ARG A 20 -7.54 14.32 -9.74
CA ARG A 20 -8.08 13.22 -10.54
C ARG A 20 -8.44 12.02 -9.67
N LEU A 21 -7.52 11.59 -8.80
CA LEU A 21 -7.73 10.44 -7.90
C LEU A 21 -8.88 10.69 -6.93
N PHE A 22 -9.00 11.89 -6.33
CA PHE A 22 -10.10 12.20 -5.42
C PHE A 22 -11.49 12.18 -6.09
N ARG A 23 -11.59 12.47 -7.39
CA ARG A 23 -12.86 12.50 -8.12
C ARG A 23 -13.11 11.25 -8.96
N GLY A 24 -12.08 10.47 -9.24
CA GLY A 24 -12.11 9.32 -10.14
C GLY A 24 -12.68 8.06 -9.52
N ARG A 25 -12.97 7.07 -10.38
CA ARG A 25 -13.40 5.72 -9.96
C ARG A 25 -12.31 5.01 -9.15
N GLU A 26 -11.05 5.24 -9.49
CA GLU A 26 -9.87 4.67 -8.84
C GLU A 26 -9.80 5.08 -7.37
N GLY A 27 -9.94 6.38 -7.08
CA GLY A 27 -9.93 6.89 -5.71
C GLY A 27 -11.13 6.42 -4.87
N ARG A 28 -12.31 6.27 -5.49
CA ARG A 28 -13.49 5.68 -4.81
C ARG A 28 -13.28 4.22 -4.46
N ALA A 29 -12.67 3.44 -5.36
CA ALA A 29 -12.33 2.04 -5.08
C ALA A 29 -11.29 1.96 -3.94
N THR A 30 -10.25 2.80 -3.96
CA THR A 30 -9.25 2.87 -2.88
C THR A 30 -9.89 3.23 -1.55
N LEU A 31 -10.79 4.20 -1.53
CA LEU A 31 -11.53 4.60 -0.33
C LEU A 31 -12.38 3.44 0.21
N PHE A 32 -13.06 2.71 -0.66
CA PHE A 32 -13.84 1.53 -0.28
C PHE A 32 -12.97 0.47 0.42
N PHE A 33 -11.82 0.13 -0.18
CA PHE A 33 -10.88 -0.82 0.43
C PHE A 33 -10.28 -0.27 1.73
N ALA A 34 -9.96 1.02 1.80
CA ALA A 34 -9.40 1.61 3.00
C ALA A 34 -10.40 1.65 4.17
N LEU A 35 -11.70 1.82 3.90
CA LEU A 35 -12.73 1.83 4.93
C LEU A 35 -13.14 0.43 5.39
N ALA A 36 -12.92 -0.62 4.60
CA ALA A 36 -13.35 -1.97 4.93
C ALA A 36 -12.85 -2.48 6.30
N PRO A 37 -11.57 -2.28 6.71
CA PRO A 37 -11.09 -2.68 8.04
C PRO A 37 -11.81 -1.95 9.17
N LEU A 38 -12.10 -0.66 8.98
CA LEU A 38 -12.81 0.15 9.96
C LEU A 38 -14.24 -0.34 10.16
N LEU A 39 -14.93 -0.64 9.05
CA LEU A 39 -16.29 -1.21 9.08
C LEU A 39 -16.31 -2.56 9.78
N LEU A 40 -15.35 -3.44 9.48
CA LEU A 40 -15.22 -4.73 10.17
C LEU A 40 -14.90 -4.59 11.66
N ALA A 41 -14.10 -3.61 12.04
CA ALA A 41 -13.86 -3.31 13.45
C ALA A 41 -15.15 -2.87 14.15
N ILE A 42 -15.96 -2.01 13.53
CA ILE A 42 -17.27 -1.60 14.05
C ILE A 42 -18.20 -2.81 14.21
N VAL A 43 -18.34 -3.63 13.17
CA VAL A 43 -19.18 -4.84 13.22
C VAL A 43 -18.69 -5.82 14.28
N GLY A 44 -17.37 -6.01 14.38
CA GLY A 44 -16.78 -6.88 15.40
C GLY A 44 -17.03 -6.41 16.83
N LEU A 45 -17.07 -5.11 17.07
CA LEU A 45 -17.38 -4.53 18.37
C LEU A 45 -18.88 -4.65 18.69
N THR A 46 -19.76 -4.36 17.74
CA THR A 46 -21.22 -4.44 17.96
C THR A 46 -21.75 -5.88 18.12
N ALA A 47 -21.06 -6.86 17.53
CA ALA A 47 -21.41 -8.28 17.64
C ALA A 47 -20.97 -8.93 18.96
N ARG A 48 -20.22 -8.22 19.82
CA ARG A 48 -19.70 -8.75 21.08
C ARG A 48 -20.55 -8.30 22.26
N ASN A 49 -20.73 -9.21 23.22
CA ASN A 49 -21.43 -8.93 24.47
C ASN A 49 -20.47 -8.54 25.63
N THR A 50 -19.17 -8.70 25.45
CA THR A 50 -18.17 -8.43 26.48
C THR A 50 -17.07 -7.49 25.96
N PRO A 51 -16.73 -6.44 26.70
CA PRO A 51 -15.68 -5.51 26.31
C PRO A 51 -14.31 -6.19 26.27
N LEU A 52 -13.46 -5.73 25.38
CA LEU A 52 -12.08 -6.19 25.27
C LEU A 52 -11.20 -5.55 26.33
N THR A 53 -10.27 -6.30 26.91
CA THR A 53 -9.14 -5.71 27.61
C THR A 53 -8.19 -5.05 26.60
N ALA A 54 -7.44 -4.01 27.01
CA ALA A 54 -6.54 -3.28 26.11
C ALA A 54 -5.54 -4.20 25.37
N GLY A 55 -4.99 -5.20 26.04
CA GLY A 55 -4.10 -6.17 25.40
C GLY A 55 -4.80 -7.08 24.38
N ARG A 56 -6.05 -7.49 24.63
CA ARG A 56 -6.85 -8.26 23.67
C ARG A 56 -7.26 -7.41 22.47
N ALA A 57 -7.57 -6.12 22.68
CA ALA A 57 -7.89 -5.18 21.63
C ALA A 57 -6.68 -4.99 20.71
N GLU A 58 -5.47 -4.85 21.25
CA GLU A 58 -4.24 -4.76 20.47
C GLU A 58 -3.96 -6.02 19.65
N ASN A 59 -4.09 -7.22 20.24
CA ASN A 59 -3.93 -8.47 19.51
C ASN A 59 -4.98 -8.64 18.42
N ALA A 60 -6.24 -8.26 18.66
CA ALA A 60 -7.29 -8.26 17.67
C ALA A 60 -6.97 -7.31 16.51
N PHE A 61 -6.47 -6.10 16.82
CA PHE A 61 -6.03 -5.18 15.80
C PHE A 61 -4.83 -5.73 15.02
N ALA A 62 -3.82 -6.30 15.69
CA ALA A 62 -2.67 -6.90 15.03
C ALA A 62 -3.10 -7.99 14.03
N PHE A 63 -4.06 -8.83 14.40
CA PHE A 63 -4.64 -9.83 13.50
C PHE A 63 -5.34 -9.20 12.29
N VAL A 64 -6.19 -8.21 12.51
CA VAL A 64 -6.88 -7.46 11.43
C VAL A 64 -5.86 -6.75 10.54
N PHE A 65 -4.83 -6.14 11.13
CA PHE A 65 -3.81 -5.44 10.37
C PHE A 65 -3.01 -6.37 9.45
N GLN A 66 -2.55 -7.50 9.96
CA GLN A 66 -1.71 -8.43 9.21
C GLN A 66 -2.50 -9.14 8.10
N ASN A 67 -3.67 -9.69 8.43
CA ASN A 67 -4.43 -10.54 7.51
C ASN A 67 -5.36 -9.74 6.59
N LEU A 68 -6.03 -8.72 7.12
CA LEU A 68 -7.02 -7.98 6.35
C LEU A 68 -6.44 -6.70 5.73
N ILE A 69 -5.75 -5.86 6.53
CA ILE A 69 -5.25 -4.59 6.00
C ILE A 69 -4.09 -4.85 5.04
N LEU A 70 -3.04 -5.50 5.50
CA LEU A 70 -1.79 -5.62 4.77
C LEU A 70 -1.91 -6.56 3.56
N GLN A 71 -2.48 -7.75 3.76
CA GLN A 71 -2.57 -8.79 2.72
C GLN A 71 -3.84 -8.68 1.86
N GLY A 72 -4.87 -7.98 2.33
CA GLY A 72 -6.14 -7.83 1.64
C GLY A 72 -6.38 -6.42 1.13
N THR A 73 -6.96 -5.59 1.97
CA THR A 73 -7.53 -4.31 1.53
C THR A 73 -6.50 -3.32 0.99
N LEU A 74 -5.32 -3.23 1.62
CA LEU A 74 -4.22 -2.37 1.15
C LEU A 74 -3.67 -2.90 -0.19
N TYR A 75 -3.46 -4.22 -0.30
CA TYR A 75 -2.99 -4.86 -1.52
C TYR A 75 -3.90 -4.54 -2.70
N PHE A 76 -5.20 -4.84 -2.59
CA PHE A 76 -6.17 -4.56 -3.65
C PHE A 76 -6.39 -3.06 -3.87
N GLY A 77 -6.40 -2.26 -2.82
CA GLY A 77 -6.47 -0.80 -2.93
C GLY A 77 -5.32 -0.22 -3.76
N CYS A 78 -4.09 -0.69 -3.52
CA CYS A 78 -2.92 -0.34 -4.33
C CYS A 78 -3.04 -0.87 -5.76
N LEU A 79 -3.50 -2.11 -5.97
CA LEU A 79 -3.71 -2.67 -7.30
C LEU A 79 -4.64 -1.81 -8.16
N PHE A 80 -5.81 -1.42 -7.62
CA PHE A 80 -6.77 -0.58 -8.34
C PHE A 80 -6.24 0.83 -8.59
N THR A 81 -5.52 1.41 -7.64
CA THR A 81 -4.96 2.76 -7.78
C THR A 81 -3.81 2.79 -8.78
N PHE A 82 -2.79 1.96 -8.58
CA PHE A 82 -1.55 2.02 -9.36
C PHE A 82 -1.62 1.26 -10.69
N GLY A 83 -2.36 0.16 -10.74
CA GLY A 83 -2.57 -0.61 -11.98
C GLY A 83 -3.31 0.19 -13.05
N GLY A 84 -4.19 1.12 -12.65
CA GLY A 84 -4.93 2.01 -13.54
C GLY A 84 -4.16 3.25 -14.01
N LEU A 85 -3.09 3.67 -13.30
CA LEU A 85 -2.40 4.94 -13.56
C LEU A 85 -1.85 5.09 -14.98
N VAL A 86 -1.31 4.03 -15.55
CA VAL A 86 -0.74 4.02 -16.90
C VAL A 86 -1.78 3.60 -17.94
N ARG A 87 -2.57 2.58 -17.60
CA ARG A 87 -3.53 1.99 -18.52
C ARG A 87 -4.74 2.88 -18.78
N GLY A 88 -5.21 3.61 -17.77
CA GLY A 88 -6.34 4.54 -17.94
C GLY A 88 -6.09 5.57 -19.04
N GLU A 89 -4.84 5.96 -19.26
CA GLU A 89 -4.45 6.90 -20.32
C GLU A 89 -4.26 6.24 -21.69
N GLN A 90 -3.80 5.00 -21.71
CA GLN A 90 -3.71 4.23 -22.95
C GLN A 90 -5.10 3.98 -23.53
N ILE A 91 -6.07 3.59 -22.69
CA ILE A 91 -7.46 3.34 -23.11
C ILE A 91 -8.19 4.66 -23.43
N GLY A 92 -7.93 5.73 -22.66
CA GLY A 92 -8.58 7.04 -22.83
C GLY A 92 -8.05 7.87 -24.01
N LYS A 93 -7.06 7.36 -24.78
CA LYS A 93 -6.35 8.09 -25.86
C LYS A 93 -5.84 9.48 -25.42
N THR A 94 -5.75 9.74 -24.13
CA THR A 94 -5.28 11.01 -23.55
C THR A 94 -3.76 11.12 -23.49
N LEU A 95 -3.06 10.02 -23.74
CA LEU A 95 -1.59 9.96 -23.87
C LEU A 95 -1.07 10.95 -24.92
N HIS A 96 -1.86 11.22 -25.97
CA HIS A 96 -1.51 12.16 -27.03
C HIS A 96 -1.32 13.59 -26.49
N HIS A 97 -2.22 14.07 -25.65
CA HIS A 97 -2.10 15.41 -25.07
C HIS A 97 -0.93 15.54 -24.10
N LEU A 98 -0.58 14.45 -23.39
CA LEU A 98 0.55 14.41 -22.48
C LEU A 98 1.90 14.35 -23.22
N LEU A 99 1.92 13.77 -24.42
CA LEU A 99 3.10 13.68 -25.28
C LEU A 99 3.41 14.99 -26.01
N LEU A 100 2.40 15.83 -26.23
CA LEU A 100 2.57 17.17 -26.80
C LEU A 100 3.09 18.19 -25.77
N ALA A 101 2.99 17.89 -24.47
CA ALA A 101 3.56 18.74 -23.43
C ALA A 101 5.10 18.57 -23.38
N PRO A 102 5.90 19.64 -23.24
CA PRO A 102 7.36 19.57 -23.18
C PRO A 102 7.87 19.08 -21.82
N VAL A 103 7.26 17.96 -21.31
CA VAL A 103 7.60 17.34 -20.05
C VAL A 103 8.19 15.95 -20.30
N ARG A 104 9.27 15.61 -19.59
CA ARG A 104 9.88 14.29 -19.71
C ARG A 104 8.92 13.22 -19.17
N ARG A 105 8.72 12.15 -19.93
CA ARG A 105 7.82 11.03 -19.57
C ARG A 105 8.07 10.45 -18.20
N GLU A 106 9.35 10.42 -17.76
CA GLU A 106 9.75 9.95 -16.42
C GLU A 106 9.24 10.85 -15.30
N VAL A 107 9.25 12.16 -15.52
CA VAL A 107 8.75 13.14 -14.53
C VAL A 107 7.24 12.97 -14.35
N VAL A 108 6.53 12.71 -15.45
CA VAL A 108 5.09 12.42 -15.41
C VAL A 108 4.83 11.12 -14.64
N LEU A 109 5.55 10.03 -14.94
CA LEU A 109 5.40 8.75 -14.27
C LEU A 109 5.66 8.86 -12.77
N LEU A 110 6.78 9.49 -12.40
CA LEU A 110 7.13 9.69 -10.99
C LEU A 110 6.12 10.59 -10.28
N GLY A 111 5.63 11.65 -10.94
CA GLY A 111 4.61 12.53 -10.37
C GLY A 111 3.29 11.79 -10.09
N LYS A 112 2.87 10.93 -11.01
CA LYS A 112 1.69 10.08 -10.83
C LYS A 112 1.87 9.08 -9.70
N TYR A 113 3.01 8.39 -9.67
CA TYR A 113 3.33 7.46 -8.60
C TYR A 113 3.31 8.16 -7.23
N LEU A 114 3.97 9.31 -7.09
CA LEU A 114 4.01 10.06 -5.83
C LEU A 114 2.61 10.53 -5.39
N ALA A 115 1.78 10.99 -6.33
CA ALA A 115 0.41 11.38 -6.04
C ALA A 115 -0.43 10.19 -5.54
N ALA A 116 -0.35 9.05 -6.22
CA ALA A 116 -1.05 7.84 -5.83
C ALA A 116 -0.55 7.31 -4.48
N CYS A 117 0.77 7.34 -4.26
CA CYS A 117 1.39 6.96 -2.99
C CYS A 117 0.91 7.86 -1.84
N ALA A 118 0.84 9.18 -2.04
CA ALA A 118 0.35 10.12 -1.04
C ALA A 118 -1.12 9.83 -0.68
N VAL A 119 -1.98 9.57 -1.66
CA VAL A 119 -3.40 9.26 -1.42
C VAL A 119 -3.56 7.93 -0.70
N THR A 120 -2.94 6.85 -1.19
CA THR A 120 -3.06 5.52 -0.58
C THR A 120 -2.47 5.48 0.82
N ALA A 121 -1.27 6.04 1.02
CA ALA A 121 -0.61 6.09 2.33
C ALA A 121 -1.43 6.90 3.35
N THR A 122 -2.01 8.03 2.94
CA THR A 122 -2.87 8.83 3.82
C THR A 122 -4.15 8.07 4.17
N LEU A 123 -4.84 7.47 3.20
CA LEU A 123 -6.08 6.74 3.44
C LEU A 123 -5.84 5.52 4.33
N PHE A 124 -4.90 4.63 3.96
CA PHE A 124 -4.61 3.42 4.74
C PHE A 124 -3.94 3.73 6.09
N GLY A 125 -3.13 4.77 6.17
CA GLY A 125 -2.54 5.23 7.44
C GLY A 125 -3.61 5.73 8.40
N LEU A 126 -4.51 6.61 7.94
CA LEU A 126 -5.60 7.13 8.76
C LEU A 126 -6.59 6.05 9.18
N THR A 127 -6.99 5.17 8.28
CA THR A 127 -7.93 4.09 8.61
C THR A 127 -7.30 3.04 9.52
N SER A 128 -6.01 2.75 9.40
CA SER A 128 -5.28 1.88 10.33
C SER A 128 -5.23 2.50 11.74
N ALA A 129 -4.88 3.78 11.84
CA ALA A 129 -4.88 4.49 13.13
C ALA A 129 -6.29 4.56 13.74
N ALA A 130 -7.31 4.86 12.93
CA ALA A 130 -8.69 4.91 13.37
C ALA A 130 -9.20 3.53 13.85
N SER A 131 -8.89 2.45 13.13
CA SER A 131 -9.26 1.08 13.51
C SER A 131 -8.56 0.65 14.79
N TYR A 132 -7.27 1.03 14.99
CA TYR A 132 -6.53 0.78 16.22
C TYR A 132 -7.20 1.46 17.41
N LEU A 133 -7.47 2.76 17.28
CA LEU A 133 -8.11 3.54 18.37
C LEU A 133 -9.54 3.06 18.62
N LEU A 134 -10.27 2.69 17.59
CA LEU A 134 -11.64 2.18 17.73
C LEU A 134 -11.66 0.87 18.53
N LEU A 135 -10.83 -0.11 18.18
CA LEU A 135 -10.75 -1.37 18.92
C LEU A 135 -10.27 -1.15 20.37
N LEU A 136 -9.33 -0.23 20.56
CA LEU A 136 -8.82 0.09 21.90
C LEU A 136 -9.86 0.83 22.76
N SER A 137 -10.76 1.60 22.15
CA SER A 137 -11.81 2.34 22.87
C SER A 137 -12.79 1.43 23.61
N ASP A 138 -12.95 0.18 23.16
CA ASP A 138 -13.79 -0.84 23.81
C ASP A 138 -13.30 -1.22 25.21
N SER A 139 -12.01 -1.05 25.50
CA SER A 139 -11.45 -1.29 26.85
C SER A 139 -11.81 -0.23 27.89
N GLY A 140 -12.52 0.83 27.48
CA GLY A 140 -12.85 1.97 28.30
C GLY A 140 -11.76 3.06 28.31
N ARG A 141 -12.18 4.31 28.48
CA ARG A 141 -11.31 5.49 28.39
C ARG A 141 -10.07 5.45 29.28
N PRO A 142 -10.16 5.06 30.58
CA PRO A 142 -8.98 5.00 31.45
C PRO A 142 -7.95 3.97 30.97
N ALA A 143 -8.41 2.76 30.60
CA ALA A 143 -7.53 1.69 30.12
C ALA A 143 -6.90 2.04 28.77
N MET A 144 -7.65 2.67 27.87
CA MET A 144 -7.15 3.18 26.59
C MET A 144 -6.01 4.19 26.79
N LEU A 145 -6.22 5.20 27.65
CA LEU A 145 -5.20 6.23 27.90
C LEU A 145 -3.95 5.66 28.58
N ALA A 146 -4.12 4.77 29.56
CA ALA A 146 -3.01 4.06 30.19
C ALA A 146 -2.21 3.23 29.18
N HIS A 147 -2.89 2.52 28.27
CA HIS A 147 -2.25 1.71 27.23
C HIS A 147 -1.48 2.58 26.21
N LEU A 148 -2.07 3.69 25.77
CA LEU A 148 -1.40 4.63 24.87
C LEU A 148 -0.15 5.23 25.52
N GLY A 149 -0.21 5.60 26.81
CA GLY A 149 0.94 6.09 27.58
C GLY A 149 2.02 5.03 27.82
N ALA A 150 1.64 3.75 27.93
CA ALA A 150 2.57 2.62 28.09
C ALA A 150 3.20 2.13 26.74
N GLY A 151 3.29 2.99 25.75
CA GLY A 151 3.91 2.70 24.45
C GLY A 151 2.93 2.32 23.33
N GLY A 152 1.62 2.24 23.59
CA GLY A 152 0.60 1.96 22.59
C GLY A 152 0.57 2.99 21.46
N ALA A 153 0.83 4.26 21.77
CA ALA A 153 0.95 5.31 20.76
C ALA A 153 2.11 5.05 19.78
N GLY A 154 3.28 4.63 20.30
CA GLY A 154 4.42 4.25 19.47
C GLY A 154 4.12 3.06 18.55
N ARG A 155 3.39 2.06 19.05
CA ARG A 155 2.94 0.91 18.25
C ARG A 155 1.95 1.32 17.16
N MET A 156 1.01 2.22 17.46
CA MET A 156 0.10 2.79 16.46
C MET A 156 0.88 3.48 15.32
N VAL A 157 1.86 4.32 15.66
CA VAL A 157 2.73 4.98 14.67
C VAL A 157 3.51 3.96 13.84
N ALA A 158 4.00 2.88 14.44
CA ALA A 158 4.68 1.82 13.72
C ALA A 158 3.74 1.12 12.71
N TYR A 159 2.49 0.84 13.06
CA TYR A 159 1.50 0.29 12.11
C TYR A 159 1.22 1.24 10.93
N VAL A 160 1.07 2.54 11.20
CA VAL A 160 0.90 3.57 10.14
C VAL A 160 2.14 3.62 9.25
N PHE A 161 3.33 3.53 9.82
CA PHE A 161 4.58 3.48 9.05
C PHE A 161 4.65 2.24 8.15
N VAL A 162 4.32 1.06 8.68
CA VAL A 162 4.29 -0.19 7.89
C VAL A 162 3.27 -0.09 6.76
N ALA A 163 2.07 0.44 7.02
CA ALA A 163 1.06 0.66 5.98
C ALA A 163 1.56 1.61 4.88
N THR A 164 2.24 2.69 5.26
CA THR A 164 2.82 3.66 4.31
C THR A 164 3.92 3.02 3.46
N LEU A 165 4.81 2.25 4.07
CA LEU A 165 5.87 1.52 3.38
C LEU A 165 5.30 0.46 2.43
N ALA A 166 4.25 -0.25 2.86
CA ALA A 166 3.53 -1.21 2.04
C ALA A 166 2.87 -0.55 0.82
N CYS A 167 2.22 0.61 0.99
CA CYS A 167 1.65 1.37 -0.12
C CYS A 167 2.72 1.78 -1.14
N ALA A 168 3.91 2.19 -0.70
CA ALA A 168 5.01 2.52 -1.59
C ALA A 168 5.49 1.28 -2.35
N ALA A 169 5.73 0.18 -1.66
CA ALA A 169 6.31 -1.02 -2.25
C ALA A 169 5.32 -1.71 -3.21
N TYR A 170 4.09 -2.01 -2.78
CA TYR A 170 3.07 -2.61 -3.65
C TYR A 170 2.68 -1.66 -4.78
N GLY A 171 2.65 -0.35 -4.52
CA GLY A 171 2.40 0.65 -5.55
C GLY A 171 3.41 0.58 -6.69
N ALA A 172 4.70 0.41 -6.40
CA ALA A 172 5.74 0.24 -7.43
C ALA A 172 5.58 -1.07 -8.21
N VAL A 173 5.22 -2.17 -7.54
CA VAL A 173 4.92 -3.47 -8.18
C VAL A 173 3.77 -3.32 -9.17
N PHE A 174 2.65 -2.75 -8.76
CA PHE A 174 1.47 -2.63 -9.62
C PHE A 174 1.65 -1.60 -10.74
N LEU A 175 2.43 -0.55 -10.50
CA LEU A 175 2.83 0.37 -11.55
C LEU A 175 3.65 -0.36 -12.64
N ALA A 176 4.59 -1.22 -12.23
CA ALA A 176 5.38 -2.04 -13.15
C ALA A 176 4.49 -3.04 -13.91
N PHE A 177 3.59 -3.75 -13.24
CA PHE A 177 2.64 -4.67 -13.89
C PHE A 177 1.73 -3.95 -14.90
N GLY A 178 1.22 -2.76 -14.54
CA GLY A 178 0.39 -1.93 -15.43
C GLY A 178 1.10 -1.50 -16.71
N GLN A 179 2.43 -1.42 -16.69
CA GLN A 179 3.23 -1.12 -17.88
C GLN A 179 3.61 -2.36 -18.70
N TRP A 180 3.67 -3.53 -18.05
CA TRP A 180 4.22 -4.73 -18.68
C TRP A 180 3.16 -5.60 -19.33
N VAL A 181 1.99 -5.69 -18.73
CA VAL A 181 0.95 -6.63 -19.15
C VAL A 181 -0.33 -5.89 -19.53
N LYS A 182 -0.97 -6.32 -20.63
CA LYS A 182 -2.27 -5.76 -21.05
C LYS A 182 -3.34 -5.86 -19.96
N ASN A 183 -3.28 -6.87 -19.09
CA ASN A 183 -4.17 -7.02 -17.95
C ASN A 183 -3.39 -7.24 -16.65
N PRO A 184 -3.17 -6.19 -15.82
CA PRO A 184 -2.37 -6.28 -14.62
C PRO A 184 -3.00 -7.13 -13.50
N ILE A 185 -4.28 -7.48 -13.62
CA ILE A 185 -5.00 -8.26 -12.60
C ILE A 185 -4.42 -9.67 -12.48
N PHE A 186 -4.12 -10.35 -13.61
CA PHE A 186 -3.59 -11.72 -13.57
C PHE A 186 -2.24 -11.83 -12.86
N PRO A 187 -1.20 -11.06 -13.22
CA PRO A 187 0.07 -11.13 -12.50
C PRO A 187 -0.07 -10.64 -11.05
N ALA A 188 -0.98 -9.71 -10.77
CA ALA A 188 -1.26 -9.28 -9.41
C ALA A 188 -1.88 -10.40 -8.58
N LEU A 189 -2.85 -11.16 -9.10
CA LEU A 189 -3.42 -12.30 -8.39
C LEU A 189 -2.40 -13.43 -8.17
N ALA A 190 -1.54 -13.71 -9.14
CA ALA A 190 -0.45 -14.66 -8.97
C ALA A 190 0.55 -14.21 -7.88
N PHE A 191 0.90 -12.93 -7.87
CA PHE A 191 1.76 -12.35 -6.85
C PHE A 191 1.08 -12.33 -5.47
N TRP A 192 -0.22 -12.05 -5.41
CA TRP A 192 -1.00 -12.15 -4.18
C TRP A 192 -1.02 -13.57 -3.61
N GLY A 193 -1.23 -14.58 -4.47
CA GLY A 193 -1.14 -15.98 -4.08
C GLY A 193 0.23 -16.36 -3.54
N TRP A 194 1.32 -15.89 -4.18
CA TRP A 194 2.69 -16.08 -3.71
C TRP A 194 2.91 -15.45 -2.33
N GLU A 195 2.49 -14.21 -2.14
CA GLU A 195 2.60 -13.49 -0.86
C GLU A 195 1.76 -14.18 0.25
N HIS A 196 0.58 -14.67 -0.11
CA HIS A 196 -0.34 -15.35 0.83
C HIS A 196 0.16 -16.74 1.23
N LEU A 197 0.85 -17.46 0.33
CA LEU A 197 1.46 -18.76 0.61
C LEU A 197 2.82 -18.65 1.31
N ASN A 198 3.29 -17.44 1.58
CA ASN A 198 4.59 -17.19 2.20
C ASN A 198 4.76 -17.94 3.54
N PHE A 199 3.68 -18.11 4.32
CA PHE A 199 3.71 -18.84 5.60
C PHE A 199 4.08 -20.33 5.45
N LEU A 200 3.81 -20.95 4.29
CA LEU A 200 4.15 -22.34 3.98
C LEU A 200 5.56 -22.53 3.42
N LEU A 201 6.21 -21.43 2.99
CA LEU A 201 7.50 -21.50 2.33
C LEU A 201 8.64 -21.70 3.33
N PRO A 202 9.71 -22.40 2.94
CA PRO A 202 10.93 -22.46 3.74
C PRO A 202 11.57 -21.07 3.85
N GLU A 203 12.33 -20.81 4.92
CA GLU A 203 12.87 -19.48 5.27
C GLU A 203 13.63 -18.79 4.13
N GLY A 204 14.36 -19.53 3.32
CA GLY A 204 15.06 -18.98 2.15
C GLY A 204 14.13 -18.37 1.11
N LEU A 205 12.97 -19.00 0.86
CA LEU A 205 11.97 -18.53 -0.10
C LEU A 205 11.07 -17.43 0.49
N LYS A 206 10.85 -17.42 1.81
CA LYS A 206 10.13 -16.35 2.51
C LYS A 206 10.75 -14.97 2.26
N ARG A 207 12.08 -14.91 2.16
CA ARG A 207 12.83 -13.67 1.89
C ARG A 207 12.60 -13.09 0.50
N LEU A 208 12.02 -13.84 -0.43
CA LEU A 208 11.61 -13.33 -1.76
C LEU A 208 10.26 -12.62 -1.71
N GLY A 209 9.44 -12.83 -0.68
CA GLY A 209 8.18 -12.16 -0.47
C GLY A 209 8.37 -10.80 0.20
N LEU A 210 7.68 -9.77 -0.33
CA LEU A 210 7.66 -8.43 0.24
C LEU A 210 6.97 -8.43 1.61
N ILE A 211 5.93 -9.24 1.75
CA ILE A 211 5.15 -9.38 2.98
C ILE A 211 6.02 -9.79 4.18
N HIS A 212 7.04 -10.62 3.96
CA HIS A 212 7.94 -11.08 5.02
C HIS A 212 8.68 -9.92 5.72
N TYR A 213 9.14 -8.93 4.94
CA TYR A 213 9.80 -7.74 5.48
C TYR A 213 8.80 -6.81 6.19
N LEU A 214 7.60 -6.65 5.62
CA LEU A 214 6.56 -5.81 6.20
C LEU A 214 6.06 -6.38 7.53
N LEU A 215 5.81 -7.69 7.60
CA LEU A 215 5.43 -8.37 8.84
C LEU A 215 6.54 -8.31 9.91
N SER A 216 7.81 -8.28 9.48
CA SER A 216 8.94 -8.13 10.41
C SER A 216 8.97 -6.78 11.12
N LEU A 217 8.31 -5.76 10.56
CA LEU A 217 8.21 -4.42 11.13
C LEU A 217 6.97 -4.23 11.99
N THR A 218 6.02 -5.17 12.02
CA THR A 218 4.82 -5.04 12.85
C THR A 218 5.16 -5.18 14.33
N PRO A 219 4.65 -4.28 15.20
CA PRO A 219 4.97 -4.30 16.64
C PRO A 219 4.52 -5.56 17.36
N VAL A 220 3.34 -6.08 17.00
CA VAL A 220 2.78 -7.31 17.54
C VAL A 220 2.59 -8.29 16.39
N ARG A 221 3.14 -9.47 16.52
CA ARG A 221 3.01 -10.53 15.52
C ARG A 221 1.96 -11.53 15.99
N VAL A 222 1.08 -11.83 15.07
CA VAL A 222 0.06 -12.86 15.26
C VAL A 222 0.32 -13.96 14.23
N PRO A 223 0.23 -15.25 14.61
CA PRO A 223 0.32 -16.34 13.65
C PRO A 223 -0.74 -16.18 12.56
N GLU A 224 -0.32 -16.24 11.30
CA GLU A 224 -1.22 -16.11 10.15
C GLU A 224 -2.18 -17.30 10.05
N SER A 225 -1.74 -18.46 10.52
CA SER A 225 -2.46 -19.72 10.52
C SER A 225 -2.00 -20.59 11.68
N PHE A 226 -2.81 -21.57 12.07
CA PHE A 226 -2.43 -22.62 13.03
C PHE A 226 -1.17 -23.39 12.60
N LEU A 227 -0.89 -23.43 11.29
CA LEU A 227 0.29 -24.08 10.70
C LEU A 227 1.47 -23.11 10.49
N ALA A 228 1.29 -21.82 10.77
CA ALA A 228 2.35 -20.85 10.56
C ALA A 228 3.43 -20.97 11.63
N ILE A 229 4.60 -21.42 11.23
CA ILE A 229 5.82 -21.31 12.04
C ILE A 229 6.22 -19.84 12.00
N LEU A 230 6.08 -19.16 13.12
CA LEU A 230 6.60 -17.80 13.30
C LEU A 230 8.12 -17.85 13.16
N GLY A 231 8.62 -17.46 11.99
CA GLY A 231 10.05 -17.29 11.78
C GLY A 231 10.61 -16.15 12.65
N GLU A 232 11.90 -16.16 12.90
CA GLU A 232 12.57 -15.08 13.63
C GLU A 232 12.37 -13.73 12.91
N PRO A 233 12.09 -12.64 13.66
CA PRO A 233 11.95 -11.31 13.07
C PRO A 233 13.26 -10.89 12.43
N LEU A 234 13.18 -10.43 11.19
CA LEU A 234 14.31 -9.77 10.56
C LEU A 234 14.65 -8.46 11.31
N PRO A 235 15.91 -8.13 11.46
CA PRO A 235 16.30 -6.88 12.07
C PRO A 235 15.80 -5.69 11.25
N VAL A 236 15.43 -4.61 11.93
CA VAL A 236 14.83 -3.40 11.31
C VAL A 236 15.71 -2.81 10.21
N TRP A 237 17.05 -2.88 10.39
CA TRP A 237 18.02 -2.39 9.41
C TRP A 237 18.05 -3.19 8.09
N VAL A 238 17.41 -4.36 8.03
CA VAL A 238 17.17 -5.14 6.79
C VAL A 238 15.74 -4.91 6.29
N SER A 239 14.77 -4.95 7.22
CA SER A 239 13.35 -4.90 6.88
C SER A 239 12.88 -3.56 6.29
N ILE A 240 13.57 -2.45 6.55
CA ILE A 240 13.26 -1.15 5.94
C ILE A 240 13.99 -0.95 4.60
N PRO A 241 15.33 -1.11 4.51
CA PRO A 241 16.03 -0.85 3.26
C PRO A 241 15.64 -1.77 2.11
N VAL A 242 15.35 -3.05 2.36
CA VAL A 242 15.03 -3.99 1.29
C VAL A 242 13.77 -3.60 0.52
N PRO A 243 12.60 -3.33 1.14
CA PRO A 243 11.43 -2.83 0.42
C PRO A 243 11.66 -1.49 -0.28
N LEU A 244 12.45 -0.58 0.32
CA LEU A 244 12.78 0.71 -0.30
C LEU A 244 13.67 0.56 -1.53
N LEU A 245 14.71 -0.27 -1.46
CA LEU A 245 15.59 -0.57 -2.61
C LEU A 245 14.83 -1.28 -3.72
N PHE A 246 13.97 -2.22 -3.36
CA PHE A 246 13.09 -2.90 -4.31
C PHE A 246 12.14 -1.92 -5.01
N THR A 247 11.52 -1.02 -4.24
CA THR A 247 10.68 0.07 -4.77
C THR A 247 11.48 0.96 -5.73
N ALA A 248 12.68 1.40 -5.33
CA ALA A 248 13.53 2.25 -6.15
C ALA A 248 13.95 1.53 -7.45
N ALA A 249 14.32 0.26 -7.39
CA ALA A 249 14.68 -0.54 -8.55
C ALA A 249 13.51 -0.69 -9.54
N LEU A 250 12.29 -0.98 -9.03
CA LEU A 250 11.10 -1.06 -9.86
C LEU A 250 10.73 0.27 -10.52
N LEU A 251 10.84 1.39 -9.77
CA LEU A 251 10.59 2.72 -10.33
C LEU A 251 11.64 3.10 -11.39
N ALA A 252 12.91 2.78 -11.15
CA ALA A 252 13.98 2.99 -12.14
C ALA A 252 13.71 2.17 -13.40
N PHE A 253 13.32 0.90 -13.25
CA PHE A 253 12.95 0.03 -14.37
C PHE A 253 11.71 0.56 -15.11
N ALA A 254 10.68 0.98 -14.39
CA ALA A 254 9.48 1.57 -14.98
C ALA A 254 9.80 2.87 -15.75
N ALA A 255 10.64 3.73 -15.21
CA ALA A 255 11.10 4.94 -15.86
C ALA A 255 11.92 4.64 -17.12
N TRP A 256 12.82 3.65 -17.07
CA TRP A 256 13.60 3.20 -18.23
C TRP A 256 12.70 2.65 -19.33
N LYS A 257 11.70 1.86 -19.00
CA LYS A 257 10.76 1.29 -19.97
C LYS A 257 9.94 2.37 -20.66
N VAL A 258 9.40 3.35 -19.91
CA VAL A 258 8.61 4.45 -20.48
C VAL A 258 9.40 5.29 -21.49
N ARG A 259 10.72 5.41 -21.32
CA ARG A 259 11.59 6.08 -22.30
C ARG A 259 11.61 5.37 -23.65
N ARG A 260 11.54 4.03 -23.64
CA ARG A 260 11.66 3.17 -24.84
C ARG A 260 10.32 2.80 -25.48
N THR A 261 9.20 3.10 -24.82
CA THR A 261 7.88 2.79 -25.34
C THR A 261 7.58 3.76 -26.50
N GLU A 262 7.61 3.26 -27.72
CA GLU A 262 7.07 3.94 -28.88
C GLU A 262 5.54 3.90 -28.80
N VAL A 263 4.89 4.98 -29.20
CA VAL A 263 3.44 5.03 -29.26
C VAL A 263 3.03 4.37 -30.56
N ASP A 264 2.73 3.08 -30.46
CA ASP A 264 2.15 2.36 -31.60
C ASP A 264 0.71 2.85 -31.78
N TYR A 265 0.52 3.66 -32.77
CA TYR A 265 -0.82 4.03 -33.25
C TYR A 265 -1.30 2.85 -34.09
N GLY A 266 -1.76 1.78 -33.43
CA GLY A 266 -2.44 0.69 -34.13
C GLY A 266 -3.57 1.28 -34.98
N ILE A 267 -3.30 1.37 -36.25
CA ILE A 267 -4.29 1.57 -37.29
C ILE A 267 -4.97 0.20 -37.46
N GLU A 268 -6.00 -0.04 -36.66
CA GLU A 268 -7.04 -1.05 -36.94
C GLU A 268 -8.39 -0.47 -36.53
#